data_c64fe6420622b1ccaaccde10cc9d7bac
#
_entry.id   c64fe6420622b1ccaaccde10cc9d7bac
#
_cell.length_a   1.000
_cell.length_b   1.000
_cell.length_c   1.000
_cell.angle_alpha   90.00
_cell.angle_beta   90.00
_cell.angle_gamma   90.00
#
_symmetry.space_group_name_H-M   'P 1'
#
loop_
_entity.id
_entity.type
_entity.pdbx_description
1 polymer ?
#
loop_
_entity_poly.entity_id
_entity_poly.type
_entity_poly.pdbx_seq_one_letter_code
_entity_poly.pdbx_strand_id
1 'polypeptide(L)'
;MIIDDLRSKLVDFQKANDVLRLGVLRFYLSQVKNKEIEFRSQHKEMTDEDAFKVLKKEVKNRKESIELYEKINRVDLLEKEKSELEVYLEFAKLFPFDLEAPHPMANQNFNNGSK
;
A
#
# COMPACT_ATOMS: atom_id res chain seq x y z
N MET A 1 -9.57 5.05 13.57
CA MET A 1 -8.36 4.94 12.74
C MET A 1 -8.73 4.76 11.27
N ILE A 2 -7.84 5.15 10.40
CA ILE A 2 -8.05 5.02 8.95
C ILE A 2 -8.23 3.57 8.54
N ILE A 3 -7.53 2.66 9.21
CA ILE A 3 -7.68 1.23 8.93
C ILE A 3 -9.11 0.75 9.18
N ASP A 4 -9.76 1.29 10.18
CA ASP A 4 -11.15 0.93 10.44
C ASP A 4 -12.07 1.43 9.32
N ASP A 5 -11.78 2.62 8.82
CA ASP A 5 -12.54 3.17 7.69
C ASP A 5 -12.32 2.31 6.44
N LEU A 6 -11.10 1.85 6.22
CA LEU A 6 -10.82 0.96 5.10
C LEU A 6 -11.52 -0.39 5.27
N ARG A 7 -11.52 -0.94 6.48
CA ARG A 7 -12.24 -2.20 6.74
C ARG A 7 -13.71 -2.10 6.38
N SER A 8 -14.32 -0.94 6.67
CA SER A 8 -15.73 -0.75 6.38
C SER A 8 -16.02 -0.78 4.87
N LYS A 9 -15.02 -0.47 4.05
CA LYS A 9 -15.17 -0.49 2.59
C LYS A 9 -15.24 -1.90 2.02
N LEU A 10 -14.85 -2.92 2.78
CA LEU A 10 -14.95 -4.30 2.32
C LEU A 10 -16.38 -4.65 1.93
N VAL A 11 -17.33 -4.27 2.78
CA VAL A 11 -18.75 -4.54 2.52
C VAL A 11 -19.21 -3.78 1.28
N ASP A 12 -18.80 -2.52 1.15
CA ASP A 12 -19.20 -1.69 0.02
C ASP A 12 -18.71 -2.29 -1.30
N PHE A 13 -17.43 -2.69 -1.33
CA PHE A 13 -16.86 -3.30 -2.54
C PHE A 13 -17.50 -4.63 -2.86
N GLN A 14 -17.82 -5.40 -1.83
CA GLN A 14 -18.49 -6.69 -2.03
C GLN A 14 -19.88 -6.50 -2.62
N LYS A 15 -20.65 -5.55 -2.09
CA LYS A 15 -21.99 -5.26 -2.58
C LYS A 15 -21.96 -4.75 -4.01
N ALA A 16 -20.92 -3.98 -4.36
CA ALA A 16 -20.77 -3.44 -5.70
C ALA A 16 -20.18 -4.43 -6.70
N ASN A 17 -19.80 -5.63 -6.24
CA ASN A 17 -19.10 -6.62 -7.06
C ASN A 17 -17.79 -6.05 -7.63
N ASP A 18 -17.14 -5.18 -6.87
CA ASP A 18 -15.88 -4.58 -7.30
C ASP A 18 -14.74 -5.54 -6.93
N VAL A 19 -14.55 -6.54 -7.77
CA VAL A 19 -13.60 -7.63 -7.51
C VAL A 19 -12.16 -7.09 -7.36
N LEU A 20 -11.79 -6.13 -8.19
CA LEU A 20 -10.45 -5.56 -8.14
C LEU A 20 -10.19 -4.88 -6.80
N ARG A 21 -11.04 -3.92 -6.41
CA ARG A 21 -10.82 -3.19 -5.17
C ARG A 21 -10.95 -4.09 -3.95
N LEU A 22 -11.88 -5.01 -3.99
CA LEU A 22 -12.06 -5.96 -2.89
C LEU A 22 -10.79 -6.81 -2.70
N GLY A 23 -10.23 -7.33 -3.79
CA GLY A 23 -9.02 -8.15 -3.72
C GLY A 23 -7.82 -7.38 -3.21
N VAL A 24 -7.61 -6.15 -3.72
CA VAL A 24 -6.50 -5.32 -3.28
C VAL A 24 -6.65 -4.96 -1.80
N LEU A 25 -7.85 -4.59 -1.38
CA LEU A 25 -8.09 -4.22 0.00
C LEU A 25 -7.86 -5.40 0.95
N ARG A 26 -8.35 -6.58 0.59
CA ARG A 26 -8.13 -7.78 1.40
C ARG A 26 -6.65 -8.08 1.57
N PHE A 27 -5.90 -7.99 0.49
CA PHE A 27 -4.46 -8.24 0.54
C PHE A 27 -3.75 -7.21 1.42
N TYR A 28 -4.08 -5.93 1.23
CA TYR A 28 -3.49 -4.86 2.03
C TYR A 28 -3.80 -5.06 3.52
N LEU A 29 -5.06 -5.35 3.84
CA LEU A 29 -5.45 -5.55 5.23
C LEU A 29 -4.74 -6.75 5.86
N SER A 30 -4.46 -7.79 5.07
CA SER A 30 -3.70 -8.93 5.59
C SER A 30 -2.26 -8.53 5.92
N GLN A 31 -1.66 -7.66 5.12
CA GLN A 31 -0.32 -7.16 5.39
C GLN A 31 -0.29 -6.28 6.64
N VAL A 32 -1.32 -5.44 6.80
CA VAL A 32 -1.49 -4.63 8.00
C VAL A 32 -1.62 -5.53 9.23
N LYS A 33 -2.42 -6.58 9.11
CA LYS A 33 -2.63 -7.52 10.21
C LYS A 33 -1.32 -8.20 10.62
N ASN A 34 -0.51 -8.59 9.64
CA ASN A 34 0.79 -9.20 9.93
C ASN A 34 1.69 -8.22 10.68
N LYS A 35 1.69 -6.95 10.28
CA LYS A 35 2.49 -5.94 10.96
C LYS A 35 1.96 -5.68 12.37
N GLU A 36 0.66 -5.69 12.53
CA GLU A 36 0.02 -5.51 13.83
C GLU A 36 0.43 -6.62 14.80
N ILE A 37 0.46 -7.86 14.31
CA ILE A 37 0.86 -9.01 15.12
C ILE A 37 2.34 -8.86 15.52
N GLU A 38 3.18 -8.46 14.59
CA GLU A 38 4.59 -8.23 14.85
C GLU A 38 4.80 -7.16 15.93
N PHE A 39 4.06 -6.04 15.82
CA PHE A 39 4.16 -4.97 16.81
C PHE A 39 3.67 -5.43 18.19
N ARG A 40 2.62 -6.24 18.20
CA ARG A 40 2.09 -6.75 19.47
C ARG A 40 3.12 -7.58 20.22
N SER A 41 3.90 -8.38 19.51
CA SER A 41 4.96 -9.18 20.14
C SER A 41 6.05 -8.30 20.73
N GLN A 42 6.15 -7.05 20.26
CA GLN A 42 7.11 -6.08 20.76
C GLN A 42 6.48 -5.11 21.75
N HIS A 43 5.24 -5.37 22.16
CA HIS A 43 4.47 -4.51 23.06
C HIS A 43 4.29 -3.10 22.50
N LYS A 44 4.09 -2.99 21.18
CA LYS A 44 3.85 -1.73 20.50
C LYS A 44 2.46 -1.71 19.89
N GLU A 45 1.89 -0.51 19.81
CA GLU A 45 0.64 -0.31 19.11
C GLU A 45 0.93 0.21 17.71
N MET A 46 0.13 -0.23 16.77
CA MET A 46 0.25 0.21 15.39
C MET A 46 -0.49 1.53 15.19
N THR A 47 0.16 2.49 14.53
CA THR A 47 -0.43 3.79 14.25
C THR A 47 -0.85 3.87 12.78
N ASP A 48 -1.59 4.94 12.43
CA ASP A 48 -1.93 5.20 11.03
C ASP A 48 -0.68 5.38 10.18
N GLU A 49 0.37 5.97 10.74
CA GLU A 49 1.63 6.12 10.01
C GLU A 49 2.25 4.77 9.69
N ASP A 50 2.19 3.83 10.63
CA ASP A 50 2.69 2.47 10.38
C ASP A 50 1.89 1.78 9.30
N ALA A 51 0.56 1.94 9.31
CA ALA A 51 -0.29 1.39 8.27
C ALA A 51 0.04 2.01 6.91
N PHE A 52 0.35 3.29 6.89
CA PHE A 52 0.73 3.97 5.66
C PHE A 52 2.08 3.46 5.12
N LYS A 53 3.02 3.12 6.00
CA LYS A 53 4.29 2.53 5.58
C LYS A 53 4.08 1.20 4.86
N VAL A 54 3.12 0.41 5.33
CA VAL A 54 2.75 -0.84 4.66
C VAL A 54 2.23 -0.53 3.26
N LEU A 55 1.38 0.50 3.14
CA LEU A 55 0.83 0.93 1.86
C LEU A 55 1.94 1.38 0.91
N LYS A 56 2.88 2.18 1.41
CA LYS A 56 4.01 2.67 0.60
C LYS A 56 4.81 1.51 0.02
N LYS A 57 5.02 0.48 0.80
CA LYS A 57 5.76 -0.69 0.36
C LYS A 57 5.02 -1.39 -0.77
N GLU A 58 3.70 -1.51 -0.66
CA GLU A 58 2.90 -2.15 -1.70
C GLU A 58 2.92 -1.32 -3.00
N VAL A 59 2.86 -0.01 -2.87
CA VAL A 59 2.99 0.88 -4.04
C VAL A 59 4.33 0.68 -4.72
N LYS A 60 5.40 0.63 -3.94
CA LYS A 60 6.74 0.43 -4.47
C LYS A 60 6.83 -0.93 -5.18
N ASN A 61 6.30 -1.98 -4.56
CA ASN A 61 6.32 -3.32 -5.15
C ASN A 61 5.60 -3.34 -6.50
N ARG A 62 4.46 -2.65 -6.60
CA ARG A 62 3.72 -2.61 -7.86
C ARG A 62 4.48 -1.86 -8.93
N LYS A 63 5.14 -0.76 -8.58
CA LYS A 63 5.95 0.00 -9.54
C LYS A 63 7.12 -0.83 -10.06
N GLU A 64 7.76 -1.59 -9.20
CA GLU A 64 8.87 -2.46 -9.60
C GLU A 64 8.39 -3.58 -10.51
N SER A 65 7.23 -4.17 -10.20
CA SER A 65 6.64 -5.20 -11.04
C SER A 65 6.28 -4.65 -12.43
N ILE A 66 5.75 -3.43 -12.47
CA ILE A 66 5.39 -2.78 -13.73
C ILE A 66 6.63 -2.63 -14.60
N GLU A 67 7.74 -2.15 -14.04
CA GLU A 67 8.99 -2.01 -14.78
C GLU A 67 9.45 -3.36 -15.34
N LEU A 68 9.39 -4.41 -14.51
CA LEU A 68 9.81 -5.73 -14.93
C LEU A 68 8.96 -6.25 -16.08
N TYR A 69 7.64 -6.16 -15.94
CA TYR A 69 6.73 -6.70 -16.95
C TYR A 69 6.79 -5.93 -18.26
N GLU A 70 7.12 -4.63 -18.21
CA GLU A 70 7.37 -3.85 -19.42
C GLU A 70 8.60 -4.39 -20.16
N LYS A 71 9.65 -4.71 -19.42
CA LYS A 71 10.89 -5.19 -20.01
C LYS A 71 10.74 -6.55 -20.67
N ILE A 72 9.91 -7.41 -20.14
CA ILE A 72 9.71 -8.75 -20.67
C ILE A 72 8.45 -8.90 -21.52
N ASN A 73 7.80 -7.78 -21.82
CA ASN A 73 6.62 -7.72 -22.70
C ASN A 73 5.46 -8.59 -22.26
N ARG A 74 5.25 -8.68 -20.95
CA ARG A 74 4.11 -9.44 -20.41
C ARG A 74 2.95 -8.48 -20.19
N VAL A 75 2.22 -8.18 -21.26
CA VAL A 75 1.14 -7.20 -21.27
C VAL A 75 0.02 -7.56 -20.29
N ASP A 76 -0.32 -8.83 -20.22
CA ASP A 76 -1.37 -9.31 -19.30
C ASP A 76 -1.04 -9.02 -17.84
N LEU A 77 0.18 -9.33 -17.42
CA LEU A 77 0.63 -9.08 -16.05
C LEU A 77 0.84 -7.59 -15.81
N LEU A 78 1.32 -6.88 -16.81
CA LEU A 78 1.52 -5.44 -16.73
C LEU A 78 0.21 -4.71 -16.41
N GLU A 79 -0.85 -5.02 -17.16
CA GLU A 79 -2.14 -4.37 -16.96
C GLU A 79 -2.73 -4.67 -15.59
N LYS A 80 -2.54 -5.89 -15.11
CA LYS A 80 -2.98 -6.27 -13.78
C LYS A 80 -2.29 -5.42 -12.70
N GLU A 81 -0.95 -5.30 -12.80
CA GLU A 81 -0.19 -4.53 -11.81
C GLU A 81 -0.54 -3.05 -11.84
N LYS A 82 -0.77 -2.50 -13.02
CA LYS A 82 -1.19 -1.11 -13.15
C LYS A 82 -2.54 -0.85 -12.51
N SER A 83 -3.48 -1.77 -12.72
CA SER A 83 -4.81 -1.64 -12.11
C SER A 83 -4.74 -1.70 -10.59
N GLU A 84 -3.93 -2.59 -10.05
CA GLU A 84 -3.74 -2.71 -8.60
C GLU A 84 -3.08 -1.46 -8.03
N LEU A 85 -2.09 -0.92 -8.75
CA LEU A 85 -1.41 0.30 -8.31
C LEU A 85 -2.39 1.45 -8.18
N GLU A 86 -3.29 1.62 -9.16
CA GLU A 86 -4.29 2.67 -9.11
C GLU A 86 -5.16 2.57 -7.85
N VAL A 87 -5.54 1.36 -7.48
CA VAL A 87 -6.34 1.15 -6.28
C VAL A 87 -5.56 1.54 -5.02
N TYR A 88 -4.28 1.15 -4.95
CA TYR A 88 -3.45 1.56 -3.81
C TYR A 88 -3.31 3.08 -3.72
N LEU A 89 -3.22 3.75 -4.86
CA LEU A 89 -3.14 5.22 -4.87
C LEU A 89 -4.44 5.86 -4.39
N GLU A 90 -5.58 5.24 -4.68
CA GLU A 90 -6.86 5.69 -4.12
C GLU A 90 -6.87 5.56 -2.59
N PHE A 91 -6.40 4.42 -2.09
CA PHE A 91 -6.36 4.21 -0.64
C PHE A 91 -5.41 5.19 0.03
N ALA A 92 -4.31 5.52 -0.63
CA ALA A 92 -3.32 6.46 -0.07
C ALA A 92 -3.94 7.83 0.21
N LYS A 93 -4.93 8.22 -0.59
CA LYS A 93 -5.58 9.53 -0.41
C LYS A 93 -6.38 9.63 0.88
N LEU A 94 -6.68 8.49 1.51
CA LEU A 94 -7.40 8.48 2.78
C LEU A 94 -6.49 8.78 3.97
N PHE A 95 -5.19 8.75 3.76
CA PHE A 95 -4.21 9.00 4.81
C PHE A 95 -3.71 10.45 4.71
N PRO A 96 -3.44 11.11 5.85
CA PRO A 96 -2.90 12.47 5.84
C PRO A 96 -1.38 12.49 5.63
N PHE A 97 -0.87 11.57 4.82
CA PHE A 97 0.55 11.44 4.54
C PHE A 97 0.78 11.46 3.04
N ASP A 98 1.97 11.88 2.62
CA ASP A 98 2.31 12.00 1.22
C ASP A 98 3.25 10.84 0.82
N LEU A 99 2.87 10.11 -0.22
CA LEU A 99 3.69 9.00 -0.73
C LEU A 99 5.04 9.50 -1.26
N GLU A 100 5.06 10.73 -1.78
CA GLU A 100 6.28 11.30 -2.37
C GLU A 100 7.15 12.02 -1.34
N ALA A 101 6.61 12.30 -0.16
CA ALA A 101 7.37 13.02 0.84
C ALA A 101 8.52 12.16 1.36
N PRO A 102 9.70 12.74 1.54
CA PRO A 102 10.79 11.98 2.16
C PRO A 102 10.41 11.66 3.58
N HIS A 103 10.80 10.49 4.02
CA HIS A 103 10.58 10.11 5.41
C HIS A 103 11.41 11.04 6.30
N PRO A 104 10.87 11.56 7.39
CA PRO A 104 11.64 12.47 8.24
C PRO A 104 12.96 11.91 8.71
N MET A 105 13.02 10.63 8.88
CA MET A 105 14.25 9.97 9.31
C MET A 105 15.25 9.80 8.19
N ALA A 106 14.79 9.89 6.97
CA ALA A 106 15.65 9.72 5.82
C ALA A 106 16.25 10.99 5.32
N ASN A 107 15.93 12.03 5.91
CA ASN A 107 16.24 13.30 5.39
C ASN A 107 17.56 13.77 5.61
N GLN A 108 18.10 13.52 5.38
CA GLN A 108 18.95 13.65 5.70
C GLN A 108 19.78 13.43 4.81
N ASN A 109 19.50 13.16 4.53
CA ASN A 109 20.08 12.91 3.69
C ASN A 109 20.36 12.89 3.00
N PHE A 110 20.57 12.76 3.01
CA PHE A 110 20.79 12.42 2.11
C PHE A 110 20.89 12.28 1.45
N ASN A 111 21.22 12.32 1.46
CA ASN A 111 21.32 11.97 0.61
C ASN A 111 21.27 11.67 -0.02
N ASN A 112 21.49 11.73 0.01
CA ASN A 112 21.45 11.30 -0.74
C ASN A 112 21.32 10.98 -1.34
N GLY A 113 21.50 11.15 -1.15
CA GLY A 113 21.34 10.73 -1.91
C GLY A 113 21.17 10.51 -2.27
N SER A 114 21.51 10.55 -2.11
CA SER A 114 21.34 10.25 -2.56
C SER A 114 21.28 10.06 -2.91
N LYS A 115 21.55 10.14 -2.95
CA LYS A 115 21.59 9.94 -3.26
C LYS A 115 21.70 9.73 -3.57
#